data_80261774fcdbd5b3f8319e3513fc6709
#
_entry.id   80261774fcdbd5b3f8319e3513fc6709
#
_cell.length_a   1.000
_cell.length_b   1.000
_cell.length_c   1.000
_cell.angle_alpha   90.00
_cell.angle_beta   90.00
_cell.angle_gamma   90.00
#
_symmetry.space_group_name_H-M   'P 1'
#
loop_
_entity.id
_entity.type
_entity.pdbx_description
1 polymer ?
#
loop_
_entity_poly.entity_id
_entity_poly.type
_entity_poly.pdbx_seq_one_letter_code
_entity_poly.pdbx_strand_id
1 'polypeptide(L)'
;MHHILGIVNLDEVQDLKDMGKLKHKSHDFSHKIIEKVAKRYQSAVDDQELILSAPSYWRIETRPKGHDWHYDGCKEENGTLVDNHMAWCKLGTSILLSDPDSFTGGELKFLIDDQEVIVHNHYLSGIMYSAGKNDKPLKHKVEPHKGKRTVLLMFFATKPVSKDQLKGN
;
A
#
# COMPACT_ATOMS: atom_id res chain seq x y z
N MET A 1 -7.84 9.31 -4.36
CA MET A 1 -6.41 8.89 -4.43
C MET A 1 -5.53 10.09 -4.14
N HIS A 2 -4.52 9.93 -3.31
CA HIS A 2 -3.55 10.96 -2.95
C HIS A 2 -2.15 10.51 -3.37
N HIS A 3 -1.39 11.42 -3.98
CA HIS A 3 0.01 11.20 -4.32
C HIS A 3 0.86 12.12 -3.45
N ILE A 4 1.72 11.53 -2.60
CA ILE A 4 2.48 12.24 -1.59
C ILE A 4 3.97 12.07 -1.90
N LEU A 5 4.61 13.16 -2.30
CA LEU A 5 6.03 13.16 -2.67
C LEU A 5 6.91 13.13 -1.42
N GLY A 6 8.03 12.41 -1.49
CA GLY A 6 9.05 12.39 -0.45
C GLY A 6 8.55 11.89 0.91
N ILE A 7 7.64 10.91 0.93
CA ILE A 7 7.08 10.36 2.17
C ILE A 7 8.10 9.55 2.99
N VAL A 8 9.15 9.05 2.34
CA VAL A 8 10.30 8.36 2.96
C VAL A 8 11.55 9.18 2.73
N ASN A 9 12.40 9.30 3.73
CA ASN A 9 13.69 9.97 3.62
C ASN A 9 14.78 9.01 3.12
N LEU A 10 15.83 9.54 2.49
CA LEU A 10 16.92 8.73 1.94
C LEU A 10 17.64 7.89 3.00
N ASP A 11 17.83 8.43 4.21
CA ASP A 11 18.45 7.73 5.35
C ASP A 11 17.61 6.57 5.88
N GLU A 12 16.28 6.57 5.62
CA GLU A 12 15.38 5.51 6.04
C GLU A 12 15.31 4.33 5.05
N VAL A 13 15.71 4.55 3.80
CA VAL A 13 15.53 3.57 2.70
C VAL A 13 16.29 2.27 2.95
N GLN A 14 17.53 2.36 3.38
CA GLN A 14 18.36 1.17 3.58
C GLN A 14 17.80 0.30 4.71
N ASP A 15 17.39 0.91 5.80
CA ASP A 15 16.78 0.20 6.93
C ASP A 15 15.47 -0.49 6.51
N LEU A 16 14.62 0.20 5.74
CA LEU A 16 13.39 -0.38 5.20
C LEU A 16 13.68 -1.56 4.24
N LYS A 17 14.67 -1.42 3.35
CA LYS A 17 15.06 -2.53 2.45
C LYS A 17 15.62 -3.72 3.21
N ASP A 18 16.38 -3.51 4.26
CA ASP A 18 16.94 -4.57 5.10
C ASP A 18 15.84 -5.29 5.89
N MET A 19 14.83 -4.58 6.37
CA MET A 19 13.62 -5.18 6.94
C MET A 19 12.90 -6.08 5.92
N GLY A 20 12.81 -5.67 4.65
CA GLY A 20 12.23 -6.45 3.57
C GLY A 20 12.99 -7.76 3.30
N LYS A 21 14.31 -7.75 3.40
CA LYS A 21 15.15 -8.97 3.27
C LYS A 21 14.83 -10.01 4.35
N LEU A 22 14.47 -9.57 5.53
CA LEU A 22 14.09 -10.44 6.65
C LEU A 22 12.67 -10.98 6.52
N LYS A 23 11.96 -10.71 5.42
CA LYS A 23 10.56 -11.13 5.16
C LYS A 23 9.60 -10.77 6.28
N HIS A 24 9.82 -9.64 6.93
CA HIS A 24 8.90 -9.16 7.95
C HIS A 24 7.54 -8.79 7.33
N LYS A 25 6.57 -9.61 7.63
CA LYS A 25 5.16 -9.22 7.63
C LYS A 25 4.85 -8.85 9.08
N SER A 26 4.53 -7.61 9.37
CA SER A 26 4.27 -7.21 10.74
C SER A 26 2.84 -6.74 10.92
N HIS A 27 2.23 -7.27 11.97
CA HIS A 27 1.02 -6.76 12.59
C HIS A 27 1.37 -5.87 13.81
N ASP A 28 2.65 -5.62 14.02
CA ASP A 28 3.15 -4.84 15.14
C ASP A 28 3.80 -3.54 14.62
N PHE A 29 3.30 -2.41 15.08
CA PHE A 29 3.67 -1.08 14.63
C PHE A 29 4.75 -0.44 15.49
N SER A 30 5.43 -1.21 16.30
CA SER A 30 6.51 -0.73 17.15
C SER A 30 7.74 -0.25 16.36
N HIS A 31 7.79 -0.48 15.03
CA HIS A 31 8.93 -0.05 14.25
C HIS A 31 8.91 1.45 13.98
N LYS A 32 9.86 2.18 14.55
CA LYS A 32 9.93 3.65 14.54
C LYS A 32 9.85 4.28 13.15
N ILE A 33 10.41 3.65 12.11
CA ILE A 33 10.38 4.19 10.74
C ILE A 33 8.98 4.06 10.16
N ILE A 34 8.31 2.92 10.33
CA ILE A 34 6.94 2.72 9.84
C ILE A 34 5.98 3.71 10.51
N GLU A 35 6.11 3.92 11.80
CA GLU A 35 5.32 4.91 12.52
C GLU A 35 5.56 6.34 12.02
N LYS A 36 6.82 6.73 11.75
CA LYS A 36 7.14 8.03 11.17
C LYS A 36 6.51 8.23 9.79
N VAL A 37 6.62 7.22 8.92
CA VAL A 37 6.04 7.27 7.57
C VAL A 37 4.51 7.36 7.65
N ALA A 38 3.87 6.58 8.53
CA ALA A 38 2.43 6.65 8.75
C ALA A 38 1.97 8.04 9.24
N LYS A 39 2.70 8.66 10.16
CA LYS A 39 2.43 10.04 10.62
C LYS A 39 2.55 11.07 9.50
N ARG A 40 3.53 10.90 8.58
CA ARG A 40 3.63 11.77 7.40
C ARG A 40 2.42 11.65 6.48
N TYR A 41 1.92 10.42 6.27
CA TYR A 41 0.65 10.20 5.54
C TYR A 41 -0.52 10.90 6.25
N GLN A 42 -0.66 10.69 7.55
CA GLN A 42 -1.73 11.30 8.34
C GLN A 42 -1.69 12.84 8.26
N SER A 43 -0.49 13.44 8.29
CA SER A 43 -0.34 14.89 8.17
C SER A 43 -0.63 15.43 6.76
N ALA A 44 -0.50 14.59 5.73
CA ALA A 44 -0.71 14.97 4.33
C ALA A 44 -2.16 14.79 3.87
N VAL A 45 -2.98 14.05 4.63
CA VAL A 45 -4.39 13.82 4.34
C VAL A 45 -5.23 14.69 5.25
N ASP A 46 -6.09 15.55 4.69
CA ASP A 46 -6.92 16.50 5.44
C ASP A 46 -7.93 15.81 6.38
N ASP A 47 -8.39 14.63 6.02
CA ASP A 47 -9.32 13.84 6.81
C ASP A 47 -8.58 12.81 7.67
N GLN A 48 -8.19 13.23 8.87
CA GLN A 48 -7.43 12.40 9.82
C GLN A 48 -8.28 11.30 10.48
N GLU A 49 -9.59 11.31 10.34
CA GLU A 49 -10.46 10.23 10.82
C GLU A 49 -10.31 8.96 9.97
N LEU A 50 -9.82 9.09 8.72
CA LEU A 50 -9.68 7.97 7.79
C LEU A 50 -8.50 7.06 8.09
N ILE A 51 -7.49 7.50 8.83
CA ILE A 51 -6.30 6.71 9.12
C ILE A 51 -5.95 6.74 10.60
N LEU A 52 -5.60 5.56 11.12
CA LEU A 52 -4.99 5.44 12.43
C LEU A 52 -3.56 6.01 12.40
N SER A 53 -3.05 6.41 13.55
CA SER A 53 -1.67 6.91 13.71
C SER A 53 -0.59 5.90 13.28
N ALA A 54 -0.97 4.64 13.16
CA ALA A 54 -0.15 3.56 12.61
C ALA A 54 -1.00 2.69 11.68
N PRO A 55 -0.41 2.04 10.65
CA PRO A 55 -1.16 1.12 9.78
C PRO A 55 -1.57 -0.12 10.57
N SER A 56 -2.68 -0.76 10.22
CA SER A 56 -3.10 -2.04 10.82
C SER A 56 -2.29 -3.22 10.30
N TYR A 57 -1.67 -3.05 9.16
CA TYR A 57 -0.77 -4.02 8.54
C TYR A 57 0.21 -3.30 7.60
N TRP A 58 1.42 -3.82 7.50
CA TRP A 58 2.40 -3.36 6.52
C TRP A 58 3.30 -4.50 6.05
N ARG A 59 3.90 -4.36 4.88
CA ARG A 59 4.92 -5.28 4.36
C ARG A 59 5.83 -4.57 3.37
N ILE A 60 7.03 -5.13 3.23
CA ILE A 60 8.00 -4.73 2.21
C ILE A 60 8.15 -5.89 1.26
N GLU A 61 7.97 -5.65 -0.04
CA GLU A 61 7.98 -6.72 -1.03
C GLU A 61 8.62 -6.29 -2.36
N THR A 62 9.00 -7.29 -3.15
CA THR A 62 9.50 -7.10 -4.52
C THR A 62 8.47 -7.52 -5.56
N ARG A 63 7.81 -8.62 -5.45
CA ARG A 63 6.76 -9.17 -6.34
C ARG A 63 7.05 -9.06 -7.86
N PRO A 64 8.10 -9.78 -8.38
CA PRO A 64 8.53 -9.66 -9.78
C PRO A 64 7.47 -10.07 -10.81
N LYS A 65 6.54 -10.95 -10.45
CA LYS A 65 5.42 -11.39 -11.32
C LYS A 65 4.25 -10.40 -11.39
N GLY A 66 4.36 -9.28 -10.68
CA GLY A 66 3.26 -8.35 -10.55
C GLY A 66 2.12 -8.87 -9.67
N HIS A 67 0.99 -8.22 -9.77
CA HIS A 67 -0.26 -8.61 -9.10
C HIS A 67 -1.42 -8.24 -10.01
N ASP A 68 -2.26 -9.20 -10.32
CA ASP A 68 -3.40 -8.99 -11.22
C ASP A 68 -4.46 -8.07 -10.59
N TRP A 69 -5.46 -7.68 -11.40
CA TRP A 69 -6.54 -6.79 -10.99
C TRP A 69 -7.22 -7.25 -9.70
N HIS A 70 -7.22 -6.41 -8.69
CA HIS A 70 -7.83 -6.70 -7.38
C HIS A 70 -8.24 -5.41 -6.65
N TYR A 71 -8.99 -5.61 -5.58
CA TYR A 71 -9.24 -4.64 -4.53
C TYR A 71 -8.55 -5.12 -3.26
N ASP A 72 -8.10 -4.21 -2.40
CA ASP A 72 -7.49 -4.61 -1.11
C ASP A 72 -8.53 -5.01 -0.07
N GLY A 73 -9.52 -4.15 0.20
CA GLY A 73 -10.50 -4.34 1.27
C GLY A 73 -11.79 -5.07 0.88
N CYS A 74 -11.91 -5.51 -0.37
CA CYS A 74 -13.09 -6.22 -0.87
C CYS A 74 -12.71 -7.11 -2.06
N LYS A 75 -13.70 -7.84 -2.60
CA LYS A 75 -13.58 -8.57 -3.85
C LYS A 75 -14.87 -8.43 -4.65
N GLU A 76 -14.81 -8.71 -5.94
CA GLU A 76 -15.97 -8.72 -6.82
C GLU A 76 -16.48 -10.15 -6.98
N GLU A 77 -17.77 -10.36 -6.70
CA GLU A 77 -18.49 -11.59 -6.95
C GLU A 77 -19.80 -11.29 -7.70
N ASN A 78 -19.96 -11.85 -8.87
CA ASN A 78 -21.16 -11.67 -9.73
C ASN A 78 -21.52 -10.17 -9.95
N GLY A 79 -20.51 -9.32 -10.18
CA GLY A 79 -20.71 -7.89 -10.41
C GLY A 79 -21.02 -7.07 -9.13
N THR A 80 -20.90 -7.68 -7.96
CA THR A 80 -21.15 -7.01 -6.67
C THR A 80 -19.91 -7.06 -5.79
N LEU A 81 -19.60 -5.95 -5.11
CA LEU A 81 -18.53 -5.90 -4.14
C LEU A 81 -18.94 -6.55 -2.82
N VAL A 82 -18.19 -7.55 -2.39
CA VAL A 82 -18.36 -8.26 -1.12
C VAL A 82 -17.11 -8.16 -0.27
N ASP A 83 -17.24 -8.38 1.03
CA ASP A 83 -16.11 -8.37 1.96
C ASP A 83 -15.11 -9.49 1.64
N ASN A 84 -13.83 -9.20 1.76
CA ASN A 84 -12.75 -10.19 1.74
C ASN A 84 -12.09 -10.27 3.12
N HIS A 85 -10.98 -11.00 3.21
CA HIS A 85 -10.21 -11.14 4.47
C HIS A 85 -9.61 -9.82 4.99
N MET A 86 -9.53 -8.78 4.13
CA MET A 86 -9.08 -7.44 4.49
C MET A 86 -10.22 -6.42 4.58
N ALA A 87 -11.46 -6.84 4.84
CA ALA A 87 -12.63 -5.94 4.90
C ALA A 87 -12.49 -4.78 5.91
N TRP A 88 -11.57 -4.92 6.86
CA TRP A 88 -11.16 -3.87 7.78
C TRP A 88 -10.35 -2.74 7.11
N CYS A 89 -9.73 -3.00 5.96
CA CYS A 89 -8.88 -2.04 5.26
C CYS A 89 -9.73 -0.94 4.61
N LYS A 90 -9.42 0.30 4.92
CA LYS A 90 -10.08 1.49 4.36
C LYS A 90 -9.20 2.23 3.36
N LEU A 91 -7.91 2.23 3.60
CA LEU A 91 -6.91 2.87 2.74
C LEU A 91 -5.74 1.92 2.52
N GLY A 92 -5.35 1.74 1.26
CA GLY A 92 -4.12 1.10 0.84
C GLY A 92 -3.07 2.12 0.44
N THR A 93 -1.80 1.78 0.58
CA THR A 93 -0.70 2.62 0.15
C THR A 93 0.36 1.81 -0.58
N SER A 94 1.09 2.45 -1.48
CA SER A 94 2.27 1.88 -2.14
C SER A 94 3.36 2.94 -2.21
N ILE A 95 4.52 2.66 -1.61
CA ILE A 95 5.68 3.55 -1.58
C ILE A 95 6.83 2.90 -2.32
N LEU A 96 7.39 3.56 -3.33
CA LEU A 96 8.53 3.06 -4.08
C LEU A 96 9.84 3.33 -3.32
N LEU A 97 10.52 2.25 -2.93
CA LEU A 97 11.81 2.28 -2.23
C LEU A 97 13.01 2.04 -3.15
N SER A 98 12.79 1.77 -4.42
CA SER A 98 13.86 1.53 -5.41
C SER A 98 14.01 2.71 -6.33
N ASP A 99 15.26 2.99 -6.70
CA ASP A 99 15.57 3.90 -7.77
C ASP A 99 14.87 3.42 -9.06
N PRO A 100 14.12 4.27 -9.78
CA PRO A 100 13.46 3.92 -11.02
C PRO A 100 14.40 3.33 -12.09
N ASP A 101 15.65 3.74 -12.11
CA ASP A 101 16.66 3.23 -13.05
C ASP A 101 17.12 1.80 -12.73
N SER A 102 16.76 1.27 -11.55
CA SER A 102 17.17 -0.07 -11.10
C SER A 102 16.24 -1.21 -11.58
N PHE A 103 15.15 -0.89 -12.25
CA PHE A 103 14.16 -1.87 -12.74
C PHE A 103 13.41 -1.36 -13.97
N THR A 104 12.72 -2.29 -14.66
CA THR A 104 11.81 -1.97 -15.78
C THR A 104 10.49 -2.70 -15.60
N GLY A 105 9.38 -2.10 -16.01
CA GLY A 105 8.03 -2.59 -15.73
C GLY A 105 7.59 -2.26 -14.31
N GLY A 106 6.62 -2.99 -13.78
CA GLY A 106 6.12 -2.78 -12.43
C GLY A 106 5.21 -1.57 -12.29
N GLU A 107 4.63 -1.12 -13.40
CA GLU A 107 3.67 -0.02 -13.42
C GLU A 107 2.48 -0.35 -12.51
N LEU A 108 2.11 0.62 -11.68
CA LEU A 108 0.90 0.58 -10.89
C LEU A 108 -0.23 1.18 -11.73
N LYS A 109 -1.25 0.37 -12.01
CA LYS A 109 -2.42 0.78 -12.78
C LYS A 109 -3.68 0.75 -11.93
N PHE A 110 -4.53 1.73 -12.12
CA PHE A 110 -5.86 1.82 -11.53
C PHE A 110 -6.94 1.78 -12.60
N LEU A 111 -8.08 1.23 -12.26
CA LEU A 111 -9.29 1.35 -13.07
C LEU A 111 -10.11 2.52 -12.52
N ILE A 112 -10.19 3.60 -13.28
CA ILE A 112 -10.93 4.82 -12.94
C ILE A 112 -11.93 5.09 -14.05
N ASP A 113 -13.22 5.11 -13.73
CA ASP A 113 -14.31 5.28 -14.71
C ASP A 113 -14.16 4.32 -15.92
N ASP A 114 -13.89 3.04 -15.62
CA ASP A 114 -13.66 1.96 -16.59
C ASP A 114 -12.45 2.16 -17.53
N GLN A 115 -11.57 3.11 -17.22
CA GLN A 115 -10.34 3.34 -17.96
C GLN A 115 -9.11 2.94 -17.15
N GLU A 116 -8.15 2.26 -17.81
CA GLU A 116 -6.85 1.98 -17.21
C GLU A 116 -6.01 3.26 -17.13
N VAL A 117 -5.63 3.64 -15.92
CA VAL A 117 -4.78 4.80 -15.66
C VAL A 117 -3.47 4.31 -15.04
N ILE A 118 -2.34 4.62 -15.71
CA ILE A 118 -1.01 4.37 -15.14
C ILE A 118 -0.71 5.46 -14.13
N VAL A 119 -0.40 5.05 -12.91
CA VAL A 119 0.03 5.97 -11.86
C VAL A 119 1.53 5.81 -11.65
N HIS A 120 2.28 6.85 -11.98
CA HIS A 120 3.72 6.86 -11.80
C HIS A 120 4.05 6.98 -10.31
N ASN A 121 4.65 5.93 -9.78
CA ASN A 121 5.14 5.93 -8.41
C ASN A 121 6.57 6.46 -8.40
N HIS A 122 6.74 7.71 -7.98
CA HIS A 122 8.07 8.33 -7.90
C HIS A 122 8.88 7.76 -6.73
N TYR A 123 10.19 7.78 -6.88
CA TYR A 123 11.13 7.34 -5.83
C TYR A 123 10.84 8.03 -4.50
N LEU A 124 10.78 7.26 -3.42
CA LEU A 124 10.49 7.70 -2.05
C LEU A 124 9.11 8.35 -1.85
N SER A 125 8.26 8.25 -2.84
CA SER A 125 6.91 8.81 -2.82
C SER A 125 5.87 7.71 -2.67
N GLY A 126 4.73 8.07 -2.12
CA GLY A 126 3.64 7.16 -1.86
C GLY A 126 2.36 7.53 -2.56
N ILE A 127 1.59 6.52 -2.92
CA ILE A 127 0.23 6.63 -3.40
C ILE A 127 -0.68 6.05 -2.33
N MET A 128 -1.72 6.79 -1.97
CA MET A 128 -2.77 6.35 -1.05
C MET A 128 -4.10 6.33 -1.78
N TYR A 129 -4.87 5.25 -1.62
CA TYR A 129 -6.12 5.02 -2.33
C TYR A 129 -7.16 4.31 -1.46
N SER A 130 -8.44 4.51 -1.78
CA SER A 130 -9.57 3.84 -1.12
C SER A 130 -9.56 2.34 -1.36
N ALA A 131 -9.80 1.57 -0.30
CA ALA A 131 -9.78 0.11 -0.29
C ALA A 131 -11.09 -0.53 0.22
N GLY A 132 -11.83 0.13 1.09
CA GLY A 132 -13.06 -0.39 1.68
C GLY A 132 -14.24 -0.41 0.70
N LYS A 133 -15.02 -1.50 0.66
CA LYS A 133 -16.11 -1.68 -0.33
C LYS A 133 -17.15 -0.55 -0.36
N ASN A 134 -17.37 0.12 0.77
CA ASN A 134 -18.33 1.23 0.88
C ASN A 134 -17.70 2.60 0.63
N ASP A 135 -16.40 2.66 0.37
CA ASP A 135 -15.61 3.89 0.27
C ASP A 135 -15.14 4.15 -1.16
N LYS A 136 -15.86 3.65 -2.17
CA LYS A 136 -15.49 3.70 -3.60
C LYS A 136 -14.08 3.13 -3.81
N PRO A 137 -13.85 1.84 -3.53
CA PRO A 137 -12.52 1.24 -3.61
C PRO A 137 -11.98 1.29 -5.04
N LEU A 138 -10.70 1.52 -5.17
CA LEU A 138 -10.03 1.56 -6.45
C LEU A 138 -9.47 0.17 -6.81
N LYS A 139 -9.97 -0.41 -7.89
CA LYS A 139 -9.43 -1.62 -8.51
C LYS A 139 -8.07 -1.29 -9.11
N HIS A 140 -7.07 -2.11 -8.82
CA HIS A 140 -5.72 -1.84 -9.27
C HIS A 140 -4.93 -3.11 -9.55
N LYS A 141 -3.85 -2.96 -10.30
CA LYS A 141 -2.88 -4.02 -10.56
C LYS A 141 -1.45 -3.48 -10.57
N VAL A 142 -0.50 -4.38 -10.44
CA VAL A 142 0.92 -4.10 -10.65
C VAL A 142 1.41 -4.98 -11.79
N GLU A 143 1.99 -4.39 -12.82
CA GLU A 143 2.58 -5.13 -13.93
C GLU A 143 3.83 -5.91 -13.48
N PRO A 144 4.19 -7.01 -14.17
CA PRO A 144 5.46 -7.69 -13.94
C PRO A 144 6.64 -6.75 -14.13
N HIS A 145 7.74 -7.02 -13.42
CA HIS A 145 8.97 -6.22 -13.54
C HIS A 145 10.22 -7.09 -13.61
N LYS A 146 11.28 -6.50 -14.16
CA LYS A 146 12.65 -7.02 -14.13
C LYS A 146 13.52 -6.06 -13.33
N GLY A 147 14.53 -6.59 -12.63
CA GLY A 147 15.43 -5.77 -11.81
C GLY A 147 14.99 -5.64 -10.35
N LYS A 148 15.51 -4.65 -9.66
CA LYS A 148 15.40 -4.50 -8.20
C LYS A 148 14.30 -3.50 -7.82
N ARG A 149 13.05 -3.90 -7.95
CA ARG A 149 11.89 -3.10 -7.50
C ARG A 149 11.47 -3.53 -6.10
N THR A 150 11.48 -2.62 -5.16
CA THR A 150 11.04 -2.82 -3.77
C THR A 150 10.03 -1.75 -3.40
N VAL A 151 8.95 -2.14 -2.75
CA VAL A 151 7.92 -1.23 -2.26
C VAL A 151 7.62 -1.50 -0.78
N LEU A 152 7.25 -0.46 -0.07
CA LEU A 152 6.59 -0.54 1.23
C LEU A 152 5.09 -0.37 1.00
N LEU A 153 4.30 -1.33 1.43
CA LEU A 153 2.85 -1.29 1.45
C LEU A 153 2.39 -1.09 2.89
N MET A 154 1.44 -0.19 3.11
CA MET A 154 0.78 0.01 4.38
C MET A 154 -0.73 0.04 4.17
N PHE A 155 -1.46 -0.57 5.10
CA PHE A 155 -2.91 -0.72 5.04
C PHE A 155 -3.52 -0.18 6.33
N PHE A 156 -4.44 0.77 6.19
CA PHE A 156 -5.01 1.50 7.30
C PHE A 156 -6.48 1.14 7.50
N ALA A 157 -6.88 1.10 8.76
CA ALA A 157 -8.26 1.01 9.20
C ALA A 157 -8.65 2.29 9.96
N THR A 158 -9.94 2.54 10.11
CA THR A 158 -10.46 3.64 10.95
C THR A 158 -10.65 3.24 12.42
N LYS A 159 -10.55 1.93 12.71
CA LYS A 159 -10.68 1.37 14.06
C LYS A 159 -9.59 0.34 14.29
N PRO A 160 -9.18 0.09 15.55
CA PRO A 160 -8.24 -0.98 15.86
C PRO A 160 -8.71 -2.33 15.31
N VAL A 161 -7.79 -3.08 14.72
CA VAL A 161 -8.04 -4.38 14.09
C VAL A 161 -7.53 -5.47 15.03
N SER A 162 -8.34 -6.50 15.28
CA SER A 162 -7.96 -7.62 16.12
C SER A 162 -6.94 -8.54 15.42
N LYS A 163 -6.18 -9.31 16.22
CA LYS A 163 -5.23 -10.28 15.66
C LYS A 163 -5.92 -11.33 14.78
N ASP A 164 -7.17 -11.67 15.08
CA ASP A 164 -7.93 -12.67 14.29
C ASP A 164 -8.33 -12.12 12.93
N GLN A 165 -8.64 -10.84 12.83
CA GLN A 165 -8.93 -10.18 11.55
C GLN A 165 -7.69 -10.07 10.65
N LEU A 166 -6.49 -10.11 11.23
CA LEU A 166 -5.22 -10.05 10.50
C LEU A 166 -4.69 -11.41 10.06
N LYS A 167 -5.31 -12.52 10.51
CA LYS A 167 -4.95 -13.87 10.07
C LYS A 167 -5.32 -14.05 8.62
N GLY A 168 -4.35 -14.45 7.81
CA GLY A 168 -4.53 -14.68 6.37
C GLY A 168 -3.97 -13.58 5.45
N ASN A 169 -3.39 -12.54 6.03
CA ASN A 169 -2.67 -11.49 5.28
C ASN A 169 -1.21 -11.86 4.99
#